data_4a936ecce33eacfcf380f979504d2b01
#
_entry.id   4a936ecce33eacfcf380f979504d2b01
#
_cell.length_a   1.000
_cell.length_b   1.000
_cell.length_c   1.000
_cell.angle_alpha   90.00
_cell.angle_beta   90.00
_cell.angle_gamma   90.00
#
_symmetry.space_group_name_H-M   'P 1'
#
loop_
_entity.id
_entity.type
_entity.pdbx_description
1 polymer ?
#
loop_
_entity_poly.entity_id
_entity_poly.type
_entity_poly.pdbx_seq_one_letter_code
_entity_poly.pdbx_strand_id
1 'polypeptide(L)'
;RSRRQRQMCIRDRMHTAEIAAQVTAAAQELLQIGAVKAGQVLVVGCSTSEVIGDKIGTAGSMKVAEEMFAALIKVTEAHGVFLAIQCCEHLNRALVTTRDAAEKYGWQEVTVRPVQHAGGAMATAAYENFVEPIIVEAISAHAGLDIGQTLIGMHLKRVAVPVRLSESKIGEAVLTAAWTRPPLIGGERAKYPR
;
A
#
# COMPACT_ATOMS: atom_id res chain seq x y z
N ARG A 1 -34.27 1.19 -12.46
CA ARG A 1 -33.48 2.02 -11.52
C ARG A 1 -33.99 3.46 -11.62
N SER A 2 -34.29 4.09 -10.46
CA SER A 2 -34.78 5.48 -10.42
C SER A 2 -33.68 6.46 -10.86
N ARG A 3 -34.07 7.69 -11.27
CA ARG A 3 -33.14 8.77 -11.63
C ARG A 3 -32.15 9.07 -10.49
N ARG A 4 -32.61 9.02 -9.25
CA ARG A 4 -31.82 9.21 -8.03
C ARG A 4 -30.76 8.10 -7.83
N GLN A 5 -31.14 6.84 -8.11
CA GLN A 5 -30.20 5.70 -8.04
C GLN A 5 -29.13 5.77 -9.15
N ARG A 6 -29.47 6.25 -10.36
CA ARG A 6 -28.48 6.45 -11.44
C ARG A 6 -27.49 7.57 -11.09
N GLN A 7 -27.98 8.69 -10.54
CA GLN A 7 -27.11 9.81 -10.13
C GLN A 7 -26.18 9.41 -8.98
N MET A 8 -26.65 8.63 -8.00
CA MET A 8 -25.83 8.09 -6.90
C MET A 8 -24.74 7.16 -7.45
N CYS A 9 -25.07 6.22 -8.34
CA CYS A 9 -24.07 5.33 -8.97
C CYS A 9 -23.04 6.07 -9.83
N ILE A 10 -23.39 7.19 -10.45
CA ILE A 10 -22.45 8.01 -11.24
C ILE A 10 -21.51 8.75 -10.31
N ARG A 11 -22.01 9.35 -9.24
CA ARG A 11 -21.22 10.05 -8.22
C ARG A 11 -20.24 9.11 -7.53
N ASP A 12 -20.66 7.91 -7.15
CA ASP A 12 -19.82 6.89 -6.53
C ASP A 12 -18.70 6.41 -7.47
N ARG A 13 -18.98 6.27 -8.78
CA ARG A 13 -17.95 5.90 -9.78
C ARG A 13 -16.93 7.02 -9.99
N MET A 14 -17.37 8.27 -10.03
CA MET A 14 -16.46 9.41 -10.17
C MET A 14 -15.53 9.51 -8.96
N HIS A 15 -16.06 9.30 -7.76
CA HIS A 15 -15.29 9.33 -6.53
C HIS A 15 -14.25 8.20 -6.47
N THR A 16 -14.59 6.97 -6.85
CA THR A 16 -13.63 5.86 -6.89
C THR A 16 -12.54 6.04 -7.94
N ALA A 17 -12.87 6.60 -9.11
CA ALA A 17 -11.90 6.91 -10.16
C ALA A 17 -10.89 7.99 -9.71
N GLU A 18 -11.35 9.00 -8.99
CA GLU A 18 -10.51 10.05 -8.41
C GLU A 18 -9.54 9.46 -7.37
N ILE A 19 -10.03 8.63 -6.46
CA ILE A 19 -9.21 7.91 -5.47
C ILE A 19 -8.13 7.07 -6.15
N ALA A 20 -8.48 6.32 -7.19
CA ALA A 20 -7.53 5.52 -7.96
C ALA A 20 -6.45 6.40 -8.65
N ALA A 21 -6.84 7.57 -9.17
CA ALA A 21 -5.90 8.52 -9.75
C ALA A 21 -4.93 9.09 -8.71
N GLN A 22 -5.42 9.47 -7.52
CA GLN A 22 -4.59 9.96 -6.41
C GLN A 22 -3.58 8.89 -5.97
N VAL A 23 -4.02 7.65 -5.79
CA VAL A 23 -3.13 6.52 -5.42
C VAL A 23 -2.07 6.28 -6.48
N THR A 24 -2.46 6.33 -7.76
CA THR A 24 -1.53 6.19 -8.90
C THR A 24 -0.45 7.28 -8.84
N ALA A 25 -0.87 8.55 -8.71
CA ALA A 25 0.04 9.69 -8.66
C ALA A 25 1.00 9.59 -7.46
N ALA A 26 0.47 9.29 -6.27
CA ALA A 26 1.26 9.14 -5.06
C ALA A 26 2.30 8.01 -5.16
N ALA A 27 1.91 6.85 -5.69
CA ALA A 27 2.82 5.73 -5.86
C ALA A 27 3.92 6.04 -6.89
N GLN A 28 3.58 6.61 -8.04
CA GLN A 28 4.56 7.00 -9.07
C GLN A 28 5.56 8.03 -8.53
N GLU A 29 5.07 9.08 -7.88
CA GLU A 29 5.90 10.13 -7.30
C GLU A 29 6.85 9.57 -6.24
N LEU A 30 6.36 8.70 -5.33
CA LEU A 30 7.19 8.07 -4.31
C LEU A 30 8.29 7.18 -4.93
N LEU A 31 7.94 6.34 -5.91
CA LEU A 31 8.92 5.46 -6.57
C LEU A 31 10.01 6.27 -7.28
N GLN A 32 9.65 7.42 -7.88
CA GLN A 32 10.59 8.32 -8.53
C GLN A 32 11.50 9.03 -7.52
N ILE A 33 10.94 9.66 -6.46
CA ILE A 33 11.72 10.37 -5.43
C ILE A 33 12.66 9.41 -4.69
N GLY A 34 12.18 8.23 -4.34
CA GLY A 34 12.95 7.19 -3.65
C GLY A 34 13.93 6.46 -4.56
N ALA A 35 13.97 6.76 -5.86
CA ALA A 35 14.73 6.04 -6.87
C ALA A 35 14.60 4.51 -6.71
N VAL A 36 13.37 4.05 -6.46
CA VAL A 36 13.06 2.65 -6.20
C VAL A 36 13.29 1.82 -7.47
N LYS A 37 14.09 0.79 -7.36
CA LYS A 37 14.54 -0.02 -8.50
C LYS A 37 13.67 -1.25 -8.71
N ALA A 38 13.67 -1.77 -9.93
CA ALA A 38 13.04 -3.05 -10.24
C ALA A 38 13.51 -4.15 -9.28
N GLY A 39 12.58 -4.99 -8.85
CA GLY A 39 12.78 -6.03 -7.87
C GLY A 39 12.86 -5.55 -6.42
N GLN A 40 12.72 -4.25 -6.13
CA GLN A 40 12.52 -3.72 -4.78
C GLN A 40 11.05 -3.80 -4.36
N VAL A 41 10.73 -3.38 -3.15
CA VAL A 41 9.42 -3.60 -2.52
C VAL A 41 8.81 -2.27 -2.08
N LEU A 42 7.57 -2.04 -2.48
CA LEU A 42 6.68 -1.02 -1.97
C LEU A 42 5.70 -1.67 -0.98
N VAL A 43 5.65 -1.19 0.26
CA VAL A 43 4.61 -1.57 1.22
C VAL A 43 3.51 -0.54 1.25
N VAL A 44 2.25 -0.99 1.35
CA VAL A 44 1.10 -0.11 1.49
C VAL A 44 0.25 -0.56 2.67
N GLY A 45 0.02 0.33 3.62
CA GLY A 45 -1.01 0.21 4.63
C GLY A 45 -2.17 1.12 4.27
N CYS A 46 -3.41 0.64 4.40
CA CYS A 46 -4.58 1.41 4.01
C CYS A 46 -5.78 1.16 4.92
N SER A 47 -6.38 2.24 5.40
CA SER A 47 -7.70 2.25 6.01
C SER A 47 -8.73 2.74 5.00
N THR A 48 -9.44 1.83 4.36
CA THR A 48 -10.45 2.18 3.35
C THR A 48 -11.64 2.94 3.94
N SER A 49 -11.95 2.79 5.22
CA SER A 49 -12.94 3.58 5.91
C SER A 49 -12.53 5.05 6.03
N GLU A 50 -11.26 5.33 6.35
CA GLU A 50 -10.72 6.68 6.35
C GLU A 50 -10.74 7.31 4.94
N VAL A 51 -10.43 6.51 3.91
CA VAL A 51 -10.47 6.98 2.50
C VAL A 51 -11.87 7.46 2.11
N ILE A 52 -12.91 6.77 2.54
CA ILE A 52 -14.31 7.10 2.20
C ILE A 52 -14.87 8.21 3.12
N GLY A 53 -14.24 8.44 4.28
CA GLY A 53 -14.76 9.36 5.32
C GLY A 53 -15.99 8.81 6.05
N ASP A 54 -16.21 7.49 6.00
CA ASP A 54 -17.38 6.82 6.56
C ASP A 54 -17.01 5.83 7.67
N LYS A 55 -17.99 5.51 8.53
CA LYS A 55 -17.82 4.52 9.58
C LYS A 55 -17.62 3.11 8.99
N ILE A 56 -16.71 2.36 9.58
CA ILE A 56 -16.23 1.02 9.24
C ILE A 56 -17.34 0.05 8.75
N GLY A 57 -17.10 -0.63 7.61
CA GLY A 57 -17.75 -1.92 7.30
C GLY A 57 -18.85 -1.91 6.25
N THR A 58 -18.84 -0.98 5.28
CA THR A 58 -19.83 -0.95 4.19
C THR A 58 -19.33 -1.64 2.91
N ALA A 59 -20.25 -2.11 2.04
CA ALA A 59 -19.92 -2.69 0.72
C ALA A 59 -19.12 -1.73 -0.18
N GLY A 60 -19.22 -0.41 0.04
CA GLY A 60 -18.41 0.60 -0.65
C GLY A 60 -16.91 0.51 -0.35
N SER A 61 -16.55 0.03 0.83
CA SER A 61 -15.15 -0.16 1.24
C SER A 61 -14.42 -1.21 0.39
N MET A 62 -15.05 -2.32 0.02
CA MET A 62 -14.43 -3.35 -0.84
C MET A 62 -14.19 -2.84 -2.25
N LYS A 63 -15.18 -2.18 -2.86
CA LYS A 63 -15.02 -1.61 -4.20
C LYS A 63 -13.90 -0.58 -4.28
N VAL A 64 -13.79 0.30 -3.28
CA VAL A 64 -12.68 1.27 -3.20
C VAL A 64 -11.35 0.54 -3.07
N ALA A 65 -11.27 -0.51 -2.24
CA ALA A 65 -10.07 -1.32 -2.08
C ALA A 65 -9.64 -1.99 -3.39
N GLU A 66 -10.57 -2.57 -4.14
CA GLU A 66 -10.31 -3.21 -5.44
C GLU A 66 -9.77 -2.21 -6.47
N GLU A 67 -10.36 -1.02 -6.57
CA GLU A 67 -9.91 0.03 -7.49
C GLU A 67 -8.54 0.59 -7.10
N MET A 68 -8.29 0.80 -5.80
CA MET A 68 -6.98 1.22 -5.30
C MET A 68 -5.91 0.15 -5.53
N PHE A 69 -6.24 -1.12 -5.27
CA PHE A 69 -5.33 -2.23 -5.55
C PHE A 69 -5.00 -2.33 -7.04
N ALA A 70 -6.01 -2.25 -7.92
CA ALA A 70 -5.82 -2.27 -9.36
C ALA A 70 -4.94 -1.10 -9.86
N ALA A 71 -5.04 0.07 -9.22
CA ALA A 71 -4.16 1.20 -9.51
C ALA A 71 -2.72 0.94 -9.06
N LEU A 72 -2.53 0.44 -7.84
CA LEU A 72 -1.20 0.14 -7.28
C LEU A 72 -0.47 -0.94 -8.07
N ILE A 73 -1.15 -2.05 -8.42
CA ILE A 73 -0.51 -3.14 -9.15
C ILE A 73 -0.02 -2.69 -10.54
N LYS A 74 -0.79 -1.86 -11.25
CA LYS A 74 -0.37 -1.28 -12.53
C LYS A 74 0.90 -0.44 -12.41
N VAL A 75 1.00 0.37 -11.37
CA VAL A 75 2.18 1.21 -11.12
C VAL A 75 3.39 0.33 -10.78
N THR A 76 3.22 -0.62 -9.87
CA THR A 76 4.33 -1.46 -9.40
C THR A 76 4.83 -2.41 -10.49
N GLU A 77 3.94 -3.00 -11.29
CA GLU A 77 4.31 -3.83 -12.45
C GLU A 77 5.07 -3.02 -13.51
N ALA A 78 4.60 -1.81 -13.84
CA ALA A 78 5.27 -0.94 -14.80
C ALA A 78 6.71 -0.56 -14.38
N HIS A 79 7.00 -0.56 -13.07
CA HIS A 79 8.32 -0.27 -12.51
C HIS A 79 9.10 -1.56 -12.15
N GLY A 80 8.51 -2.74 -12.30
CA GLY A 80 9.08 -4.01 -11.86
C GLY A 80 9.30 -4.11 -10.35
N VAL A 81 8.48 -3.40 -9.56
CA VAL A 81 8.54 -3.33 -8.09
C VAL A 81 7.54 -4.31 -7.50
N PHE A 82 7.92 -5.05 -6.46
CA PHE A 82 6.98 -5.89 -5.72
C PHE A 82 6.08 -5.05 -4.82
N LEU A 83 4.82 -5.41 -4.75
CA LEU A 83 3.83 -4.79 -3.87
C LEU A 83 3.56 -5.70 -2.65
N ALA A 84 3.50 -5.11 -1.46
CA ALA A 84 3.07 -5.78 -0.25
C ALA A 84 1.99 -4.94 0.44
N ILE A 85 0.87 -5.57 0.81
CA ILE A 85 -0.28 -4.90 1.46
C ILE A 85 -0.36 -5.35 2.91
N GLN A 86 -0.32 -4.38 3.83
CA GLN A 86 -0.43 -4.64 5.26
C GLN A 86 -1.84 -5.06 5.65
N CYS A 87 -1.95 -6.13 6.43
CA CYS A 87 -3.16 -6.49 7.17
C CYS A 87 -3.31 -5.64 8.44
N CYS A 88 -4.52 -5.63 9.02
CA CYS A 88 -4.76 -4.99 10.31
C CYS A 88 -4.16 -5.80 11.49
N GLU A 89 -4.27 -5.24 12.70
CA GLU A 89 -3.79 -5.85 13.94
C GLU A 89 -4.42 -7.21 14.25
N HIS A 90 -5.63 -7.50 13.79
CA HIS A 90 -6.28 -8.80 13.97
C HIS A 90 -5.49 -9.94 13.29
N LEU A 91 -4.70 -9.64 12.27
CA LEU A 91 -3.75 -10.57 11.65
C LEU A 91 -2.28 -10.17 11.97
N ASN A 92 -2.05 -9.60 13.15
CA ASN A 92 -0.72 -9.23 13.65
C ASN A 92 0.09 -8.36 12.66
N ARG A 93 -0.58 -7.59 11.82
CA ARG A 93 0.05 -6.77 10.77
C ARG A 93 0.89 -7.57 9.77
N ALA A 94 0.57 -8.85 9.55
CA ALA A 94 1.11 -9.65 8.46
C ALA A 94 0.81 -8.98 7.10
N LEU A 95 1.50 -9.41 6.06
CA LEU A 95 1.40 -8.76 4.76
C LEU A 95 1.02 -9.73 3.66
N VAL A 96 0.13 -9.28 2.78
CA VAL A 96 -0.22 -9.96 1.52
C VAL A 96 0.79 -9.56 0.46
N THR A 97 1.40 -10.52 -0.20
CA THR A 97 2.33 -10.30 -1.32
C THR A 97 2.28 -11.49 -2.28
N THR A 98 3.16 -11.51 -3.29
CA THR A 98 3.29 -12.63 -4.22
C THR A 98 4.33 -13.64 -3.74
N ARG A 99 4.19 -14.90 -4.18
CA ARG A 99 5.15 -15.97 -3.91
C ARG A 99 6.56 -15.59 -4.38
N ASP A 100 6.68 -15.05 -5.59
CA ASP A 100 7.97 -14.61 -6.15
C ASP A 100 8.70 -13.60 -5.25
N ALA A 101 7.97 -12.65 -4.67
CA ALA A 101 8.55 -11.68 -3.75
C ALA A 101 9.06 -12.36 -2.47
N ALA A 102 8.27 -13.27 -1.90
CA ALA A 102 8.64 -13.98 -0.69
C ALA A 102 9.85 -14.90 -0.89
N GLU A 103 9.90 -15.65 -2.00
CA GLU A 103 11.04 -16.50 -2.37
C GLU A 103 12.30 -15.66 -2.58
N LYS A 104 12.18 -14.55 -3.31
CA LYS A 104 13.33 -13.65 -3.55
C LYS A 104 13.95 -13.11 -2.27
N TYR A 105 13.11 -12.76 -1.29
CA TYR A 105 13.57 -12.13 -0.05
C TYR A 105 13.69 -13.10 1.14
N GLY A 106 13.29 -14.35 0.98
CA GLY A 106 13.32 -15.36 2.04
C GLY A 106 12.35 -15.06 3.18
N TRP A 107 11.17 -14.49 2.87
CA TRP A 107 10.19 -14.16 3.89
C TRP A 107 9.44 -15.40 4.38
N GLN A 108 9.15 -15.40 5.67
CA GLN A 108 8.40 -16.48 6.33
C GLN A 108 6.93 -16.42 5.95
N GLU A 109 6.45 -17.43 5.23
CA GLU A 109 5.01 -17.62 4.95
C GLU A 109 4.26 -18.00 6.23
N VAL A 110 3.06 -17.46 6.41
CA VAL A 110 2.13 -17.79 7.48
C VAL A 110 0.77 -18.19 6.92
N THR A 111 0.11 -19.13 7.60
CA THR A 111 -1.16 -19.70 7.14
C THR A 111 -2.33 -18.93 7.71
N VAL A 112 -2.79 -17.91 6.98
CA VAL A 112 -4.00 -17.15 7.29
C VAL A 112 -4.59 -16.59 6.00
N ARG A 113 -5.90 -16.36 5.95
CA ARG A 113 -6.57 -15.65 4.85
C ARG A 113 -7.18 -14.36 5.37
N PRO A 114 -6.87 -13.20 4.78
CA PRO A 114 -7.51 -11.95 5.17
C PRO A 114 -8.97 -11.93 4.71
N VAL A 115 -9.80 -11.33 5.54
CA VAL A 115 -11.20 -11.01 5.25
C VAL A 115 -11.46 -9.57 5.66
N GLN A 116 -12.55 -8.98 5.16
CA GLN A 116 -12.86 -7.56 5.37
C GLN A 116 -12.79 -7.11 6.84
N HIS A 117 -13.22 -7.97 7.78
CA HIS A 117 -13.25 -7.67 9.22
C HIS A 117 -12.03 -8.21 9.99
N ALA A 118 -11.14 -8.94 9.32
CA ALA A 118 -9.88 -9.43 9.88
C ALA A 118 -8.81 -9.44 8.78
N GLY A 119 -7.96 -8.43 8.76
CA GLY A 119 -7.01 -8.11 7.70
C GLY A 119 -7.34 -6.80 6.99
N GLY A 120 -8.63 -6.49 6.81
CA GLY A 120 -9.12 -5.27 6.19
C GLY A 120 -9.44 -5.43 4.70
N ALA A 121 -10.22 -4.50 4.15
CA ALA A 121 -10.69 -4.56 2.78
C ALA A 121 -9.53 -4.55 1.76
N MET A 122 -8.50 -3.72 1.99
CA MET A 122 -7.36 -3.62 1.09
C MET A 122 -6.54 -4.93 1.02
N ALA A 123 -6.29 -5.57 2.18
CA ALA A 123 -5.60 -6.84 2.24
C ALA A 123 -6.44 -7.98 1.63
N THR A 124 -7.76 -7.94 1.80
CA THR A 124 -8.69 -8.88 1.16
C THR A 124 -8.65 -8.74 -0.36
N ALA A 125 -8.77 -7.50 -0.87
CA ALA A 125 -8.68 -7.22 -2.31
C ALA A 125 -7.34 -7.68 -2.90
N ALA A 126 -6.24 -7.43 -2.19
CA ALA A 126 -4.91 -7.88 -2.62
C ALA A 126 -4.82 -9.41 -2.68
N TYR A 127 -5.30 -10.12 -1.66
CA TYR A 127 -5.26 -11.58 -1.63
C TYR A 127 -6.11 -12.22 -2.74
N GLU A 128 -7.22 -11.61 -3.11
CA GLU A 128 -8.12 -12.12 -4.15
C GLU A 128 -7.64 -11.79 -5.57
N ASN A 129 -6.77 -10.81 -5.75
CA ASN A 129 -6.37 -10.31 -7.07
C ASN A 129 -4.88 -10.46 -7.40
N PHE A 130 -4.00 -10.76 -6.45
CA PHE A 130 -2.63 -11.14 -6.77
C PHE A 130 -2.58 -12.50 -7.50
N VAL A 131 -1.61 -12.65 -8.38
CA VAL A 131 -1.22 -13.96 -8.89
C VAL A 131 -0.40 -14.66 -7.81
N GLU A 132 -0.79 -15.88 -7.42
CA GLU A 132 -0.16 -16.65 -6.34
C GLU A 132 0.04 -15.86 -5.04
N PRO A 133 -1.07 -15.35 -4.43
CA PRO A 133 -1.00 -14.58 -3.21
C PRO A 133 -0.54 -15.44 -2.05
N ILE A 134 0.34 -14.90 -1.23
CA ILE A 134 0.72 -15.50 0.05
C ILE A 134 0.68 -14.44 1.16
N ILE A 135 0.64 -14.91 2.40
CA ILE A 135 0.79 -14.06 3.57
C ILE A 135 2.16 -14.32 4.18
N VAL A 136 2.87 -13.23 4.50
CA VAL A 136 4.15 -13.28 5.19
C VAL A 136 4.09 -12.54 6.52
N GLU A 137 4.85 -13.04 7.50
CA GLU A 137 4.84 -12.48 8.86
C GLU A 137 5.40 -11.06 8.89
N ALA A 138 6.54 -10.82 8.24
CA ALA A 138 7.25 -9.55 8.25
C ALA A 138 8.05 -9.36 6.98
N ILE A 139 8.31 -8.09 6.63
CA ILE A 139 9.13 -7.69 5.49
C ILE A 139 10.10 -6.56 5.86
N SER A 140 11.01 -6.25 4.93
CA SER A 140 11.84 -5.04 4.95
C SER A 140 11.72 -4.32 3.61
N ALA A 141 10.70 -3.45 3.48
CA ALA A 141 10.39 -2.74 2.25
C ALA A 141 11.32 -1.55 1.98
N HIS A 142 11.42 -1.14 0.72
CA HIS A 142 12.30 -0.07 0.25
C HIS A 142 11.60 1.29 0.19
N ALA A 143 10.27 1.27 0.07
CA ALA A 143 9.41 2.44 0.14
C ALA A 143 8.05 2.03 0.73
N GLY A 144 7.28 3.01 1.21
CA GLY A 144 5.97 2.74 1.77
C GLY A 144 5.02 3.93 1.69
N LEU A 145 3.75 3.61 1.46
CA LEU A 145 2.61 4.51 1.55
C LEU A 145 1.74 4.10 2.74
N ASP A 146 1.45 5.03 3.61
CA ASP A 146 0.51 4.89 4.72
C ASP A 146 -0.72 5.76 4.45
N ILE A 147 -1.84 5.12 4.16
CA ILE A 147 -3.10 5.75 3.80
C ILE A 147 -4.08 5.59 4.96
N GLY A 148 -4.26 6.64 5.77
CA GLY A 148 -5.14 6.62 6.93
C GLY A 148 -4.45 6.21 8.23
N GLN A 149 -3.17 6.56 8.39
CA GLN A 149 -2.42 6.41 9.65
C GLN A 149 -2.38 4.98 10.21
N THR A 150 -2.15 4.01 9.32
CA THR A 150 -2.14 2.57 9.65
C THR A 150 -0.82 2.10 10.27
N LEU A 151 0.20 2.96 10.31
CA LEU A 151 1.52 2.68 10.89
C LEU A 151 2.28 1.56 10.17
N ILE A 152 2.88 1.88 9.03
CA ILE A 152 3.70 0.95 8.23
C ILE A 152 5.18 0.93 8.59
N GLY A 153 5.64 1.78 9.52
CA GLY A 153 7.05 1.98 9.80
C GLY A 153 7.81 0.71 10.18
N MET A 154 7.13 -0.28 10.82
CA MET A 154 7.72 -1.57 11.18
C MET A 154 8.13 -2.41 9.97
N HIS A 155 7.57 -2.12 8.80
CA HIS A 155 7.83 -2.86 7.56
C HIS A 155 8.90 -2.24 6.67
N LEU A 156 9.44 -1.08 7.05
CA LEU A 156 10.45 -0.37 6.26
C LEU A 156 11.87 -0.77 6.68
N LYS A 157 12.77 -0.83 5.70
CA LYS A 157 14.21 -0.92 5.99
C LYS A 157 14.68 0.31 6.76
N ARG A 158 15.71 0.14 7.53
CA ARG A 158 16.48 1.26 8.08
C ARG A 158 17.42 1.81 6.98
N VAL A 159 17.45 3.10 6.78
CA VAL A 159 16.78 4.20 7.48
C VAL A 159 15.60 4.66 6.65
N ALA A 160 14.40 4.72 7.23
CA ALA A 160 13.24 5.31 6.58
C ALA A 160 13.38 6.85 6.53
N VAL A 161 13.17 7.42 5.36
CA VAL A 161 13.23 8.86 5.11
C VAL A 161 11.84 9.34 4.73
N PRO A 162 11.19 10.17 5.54
CA PRO A 162 9.86 10.68 5.21
C PRO A 162 9.92 11.59 3.98
N VAL A 163 8.88 11.53 3.16
CA VAL A 163 8.71 12.40 2.01
C VAL A 163 7.30 12.99 1.99
N ARG A 164 7.20 14.23 1.55
CA ARG A 164 5.92 14.88 1.29
C ARG A 164 5.64 14.82 -0.19
N LEU A 165 4.60 14.09 -0.53
CA LEU A 165 4.13 13.98 -1.89
C LEU A 165 3.21 15.14 -2.26
N SER A 166 2.96 15.32 -3.55
CA SER A 166 2.01 16.31 -4.06
C SER A 166 0.61 16.06 -3.54
N GLU A 167 0.22 14.78 -3.46
CA GLU A 167 -1.01 14.35 -2.77
C GLU A 167 -0.75 14.25 -1.27
N SER A 168 -1.50 14.97 -0.47
CA SER A 168 -1.46 14.90 1.00
C SER A 168 -2.54 14.01 1.59
N LYS A 169 -3.51 13.60 0.77
CA LYS A 169 -4.63 12.73 1.09
C LYS A 169 -4.93 11.78 -0.06
N ILE A 170 -5.58 10.67 0.28
CA ILE A 170 -6.26 9.78 -0.67
C ILE A 170 -7.72 9.74 -0.25
N GLY A 171 -8.61 10.30 -1.05
CA GLY A 171 -9.95 10.62 -0.58
C GLY A 171 -9.88 11.50 0.66
N GLU A 172 -10.50 11.08 1.77
CA GLU A 172 -10.43 11.79 3.05
C GLU A 172 -9.26 11.35 3.95
N ALA A 173 -8.61 10.22 3.64
CA ALA A 173 -7.51 9.68 4.44
C ALA A 173 -6.22 10.48 4.31
N VAL A 174 -5.56 10.75 5.41
CA VAL A 174 -4.21 11.35 5.42
C VAL A 174 -3.21 10.39 4.78
N LEU A 175 -2.38 10.92 3.88
CA LEU A 175 -1.29 10.19 3.24
C LEU A 175 0.04 10.51 3.90
N THR A 176 0.77 9.47 4.31
CA THR A 176 2.16 9.55 4.74
C THR A 176 3.01 8.64 3.87
N ALA A 177 4.19 9.09 3.49
CA ALA A 177 5.09 8.34 2.61
C ALA A 177 6.53 8.37 3.10
N ALA A 178 7.25 7.29 2.83
CA ALA A 178 8.68 7.19 3.10
C ALA A 178 9.37 6.32 2.05
N TRP A 179 10.63 6.63 1.76
CA TRP A 179 11.57 5.75 1.09
C TRP A 179 12.71 5.39 2.03
N THR A 180 13.57 4.47 1.65
CA THR A 180 14.66 4.02 2.53
C THR A 180 16.02 4.19 1.86
N ARG A 181 17.00 4.55 2.67
CA ARG A 181 18.41 4.59 2.27
C ARG A 181 19.28 3.78 3.24
N PRO A 182 20.46 3.36 2.80
CA PRO A 182 21.42 2.76 3.72
C PRO A 182 21.78 3.71 4.87
N PRO A 183 22.00 3.19 6.09
CA PRO A 183 22.45 4.00 7.20
C PRO A 183 23.85 4.57 6.94
N LEU A 184 24.06 5.81 7.37
CA LEU A 184 25.37 6.44 7.35
C LEU A 184 26.13 6.00 8.61
N ILE A 185 26.83 4.89 8.51
CA ILE A 185 27.56 4.31 9.64
C ILE A 185 29.07 4.46 9.40
N GLY A 186 29.74 5.07 10.36
CA GLY A 186 31.20 5.24 10.34
C GLY A 186 31.66 6.19 11.40
N GLY A 187 32.96 6.25 11.65
CA GLY A 187 33.59 7.20 12.55
C GLY A 187 34.12 8.44 11.82
N GLU A 188 34.90 9.25 12.52
CA GLU A 188 35.48 10.51 12.04
C GLU A 188 36.24 10.39 10.71
N ARG A 189 36.80 9.21 10.41
CA ARG A 189 37.52 8.95 9.17
C ARG A 189 36.64 8.43 8.03
N ALA A 190 35.35 8.19 8.27
CA ALA A 190 34.44 7.66 7.26
C ALA A 190 34.19 8.69 6.15
N LYS A 191 34.17 8.20 4.89
CA LYS A 191 33.76 8.98 3.74
C LYS A 191 32.45 8.45 3.21
N TYR A 192 31.51 9.35 2.93
CA TYR A 192 30.18 9.00 2.43
C TYR A 192 30.03 9.43 0.97
N PRO A 193 29.41 8.60 0.10
CA PRO A 193 29.07 9.02 -1.25
C PRO A 193 28.08 10.19 -1.19
N ARG A 194 28.21 11.11 -2.15
CA ARG A 194 27.29 12.24 -2.35
C ARG A 194 26.10 11.81 -3.18
#